data_5d158f99f2a5c009f0b4a0499f82350f
#
_entry.id   5d158f99f2a5c009f0b4a0499f82350f
#
_cell.length_a   1.000
_cell.length_b   1.000
_cell.length_c   1.000
_cell.angle_alpha   90.00
_cell.angle_beta   90.00
_cell.angle_gamma   90.00
#
_symmetry.space_group_name_H-M   'P 1'
#
loop_
_entity.id
_entity.type
_entity.pdbx_description
1 polymer ?
#
loop_
_entity_poly.entity_id
_entity_poly.type
_entity_poly.pdbx_seq_one_letter_code
_entity_poly.pdbx_strand_id
1 'polypeptide(L)'
;MPDCKTPDFYGIDSLLSDDERQVRDTVARFVDDRVLPIIADCFEHERFPTELITEMAELGLFGPTLKEYGCAGLNNVAYGLIMQELERGDSGVRSFASVQSGLVMYPIHTYGSDEQKNRWLPQMAKAKAIGCFGLTEPDGGSDPGTMKTRAEKKGGDWVLSGAKMWITSGSIADVAVVWAMTEQGVRGFLVEKGTPGYTTRDIPHKFSLRASVTSELFFDKCRVPESNRLPKAEGLGAPLSCLTQARYGIAWGGVGAAMACYREALEFCRQRVLFGSPLVNKQHMQVRLADIVRRITLGQLLALQLGRLKDDGKMHHTQVSLAKWNNVRLGLDVARECRDILGAGGISVECCPVRHMLNLESVITYEGTETIHQLIVGREITGVAAF
;
A
#
# COMPACT_ATOMS: atom_id res chain seq x y z
N MET A 1 16.29 -12.03 27.02
CA MET A 1 14.95 -11.92 26.41
C MET A 1 15.19 -11.37 25.01
N PRO A 2 14.53 -11.84 23.98
CA PRO A 2 14.68 -11.22 22.66
C PRO A 2 14.35 -9.75 22.77
N ASP A 3 15.16 -8.91 22.12
CA ASP A 3 14.95 -7.47 22.06
C ASP A 3 13.59 -7.20 21.41
N CYS A 4 12.61 -6.69 22.18
CA CYS A 4 11.20 -6.61 21.79
C CYS A 4 10.93 -5.50 20.77
N LYS A 5 11.86 -5.19 19.88
CA LYS A 5 11.61 -4.25 18.78
C LYS A 5 10.57 -4.80 17.79
N THR A 6 10.58 -6.10 17.56
CA THR A 6 9.59 -6.84 16.77
C THR A 6 9.14 -8.08 17.53
N PRO A 7 7.84 -8.33 17.68
CA PRO A 7 7.39 -9.53 18.36
C PRO A 7 7.63 -10.76 17.47
N ASP A 8 8.78 -11.36 17.58
CA ASP A 8 9.11 -12.64 16.94
C ASP A 8 9.01 -13.78 17.95
N PHE A 9 7.78 -14.06 18.39
CA PHE A 9 7.52 -15.08 19.41
C PHE A 9 7.72 -16.52 18.88
N TYR A 10 7.64 -16.68 17.57
CA TYR A 10 7.66 -18.00 16.91
C TYR A 10 8.95 -18.30 16.14
N GLY A 11 9.95 -17.42 16.23
CA GLY A 11 11.23 -17.59 15.54
C GLY A 11 11.10 -17.44 14.02
N ILE A 12 10.20 -16.57 13.56
CA ILE A 12 9.94 -16.32 12.13
C ILE A 12 11.20 -15.81 11.43
N ASP A 13 12.05 -15.08 12.16
CA ASP A 13 13.35 -14.62 11.67
C ASP A 13 14.22 -15.76 11.11
N SER A 14 14.15 -16.93 11.74
CA SER A 14 14.88 -18.13 11.28
C SER A 14 14.37 -18.70 9.95
N LEU A 15 13.18 -18.33 9.50
CA LEU A 15 12.58 -18.74 8.24
C LEU A 15 12.95 -17.82 7.06
N LEU A 16 13.61 -16.69 7.36
CA LEU A 16 14.08 -15.74 6.35
C LEU A 16 15.50 -16.06 5.90
N SER A 17 15.82 -15.79 4.64
CA SER A 17 17.20 -15.82 4.15
C SER A 17 18.01 -14.65 4.71
N ASP A 18 19.34 -14.71 4.61
CA ASP A 18 20.21 -13.62 5.03
C ASP A 18 19.92 -12.31 4.28
N ASP A 19 19.68 -12.41 2.97
CA ASP A 19 19.33 -11.26 2.13
C ASP A 19 17.98 -10.63 2.56
N GLU A 20 16.96 -11.46 2.85
CA GLU A 20 15.66 -11.02 3.32
C GLU A 20 15.77 -10.29 4.68
N ARG A 21 16.57 -10.82 5.60
CA ARG A 21 16.86 -10.17 6.89
C ARG A 21 17.58 -8.84 6.69
N GLN A 22 18.61 -8.80 5.84
CA GLN A 22 19.36 -7.58 5.57
C GLN A 22 18.48 -6.48 4.98
N VAL A 23 17.61 -6.81 4.04
CA VAL A 23 16.63 -5.86 3.45
C VAL A 23 15.69 -5.34 4.53
N ARG A 24 15.05 -6.23 5.31
CA ARG A 24 14.18 -5.83 6.42
C ARG A 24 14.89 -4.88 7.40
N ASP A 25 16.08 -5.25 7.87
CA ASP A 25 16.81 -4.48 8.88
C ASP A 25 17.28 -3.12 8.35
N THR A 26 17.57 -3.04 7.05
CA THR A 26 17.93 -1.77 6.40
C THR A 26 16.72 -0.84 6.35
N VAL A 27 15.55 -1.35 5.94
CA VAL A 27 14.31 -0.54 5.91
C VAL A 27 13.83 -0.21 7.32
N ALA A 28 13.99 -1.13 8.28
CA ALA A 28 13.66 -0.87 9.68
C ALA A 28 14.46 0.31 10.24
N ARG A 29 15.78 0.37 9.98
CA ARG A 29 16.61 1.53 10.37
C ARG A 29 16.17 2.81 9.68
N PHE A 30 15.90 2.78 8.38
CA PHE A 30 15.37 3.95 7.68
C PHE A 30 14.06 4.44 8.31
N VAL A 31 13.15 3.55 8.67
CA VAL A 31 11.91 3.91 9.34
C VAL A 31 12.16 4.50 10.72
N ASP A 32 13.01 3.88 11.53
CA ASP A 32 13.31 4.36 12.88
C ASP A 32 14.03 5.72 12.86
N ASP A 33 14.98 5.92 11.96
CA ASP A 33 15.84 7.09 11.95
C ASP A 33 15.27 8.28 11.15
N ARG A 34 14.45 7.99 10.12
CA ARG A 34 14.02 9.01 9.15
C ARG A 34 12.51 9.24 9.14
N VAL A 35 11.70 8.18 9.27
CA VAL A 35 10.23 8.29 9.19
C VAL A 35 9.63 8.64 10.53
N LEU A 36 9.91 7.85 11.58
CA LEU A 36 9.28 8.02 12.91
C LEU A 36 9.49 9.41 13.53
N PRO A 37 10.64 10.07 13.37
CA PRO A 37 10.85 11.40 13.96
C PRO A 37 9.95 12.51 13.41
N ILE A 38 9.42 12.36 12.18
CA ILE A 38 8.68 13.42 11.48
C ILE A 38 7.22 13.07 11.20
N ILE A 39 6.85 11.81 11.32
CA ILE A 39 5.56 11.35 10.77
C ILE A 39 4.34 11.83 11.57
N ALA A 40 4.48 12.05 12.88
CA ALA A 40 3.41 12.61 13.70
C ALA A 40 3.04 14.03 13.23
N ASP A 41 4.05 14.88 13.03
CA ASP A 41 3.89 16.24 12.47
C ASP A 41 3.30 16.20 11.05
N CYS A 42 3.81 15.32 10.20
CA CYS A 42 3.27 15.14 8.84
C CYS A 42 1.80 14.75 8.85
N PHE A 43 1.40 13.85 9.76
CA PHE A 43 0.02 13.43 9.91
C PHE A 43 -0.87 14.57 10.43
N GLU A 44 -0.42 15.30 11.43
CA GLU A 44 -1.16 16.43 12.00
C GLU A 44 -1.42 17.54 10.97
N HIS A 45 -0.43 17.86 10.13
CA HIS A 45 -0.50 18.93 9.14
C HIS A 45 -0.95 18.49 7.74
N GLU A 46 -1.45 17.25 7.58
CA GLU A 46 -1.87 16.68 6.28
C GLU A 46 -0.78 16.76 5.19
N ARG A 47 0.48 16.58 5.58
CA ARG A 47 1.66 16.71 4.72
C ARG A 47 2.29 15.34 4.43
N PHE A 48 2.47 15.01 3.16
CA PHE A 48 3.31 13.87 2.78
C PHE A 48 4.80 14.26 2.90
N PRO A 49 5.66 13.42 3.52
CA PRO A 49 7.09 13.71 3.69
C PRO A 49 7.88 13.52 2.38
N THR A 50 7.76 14.47 1.45
CA THR A 50 8.42 14.41 0.13
C THR A 50 9.94 14.36 0.22
N GLU A 51 10.53 14.86 1.31
CA GLU A 51 11.96 14.81 1.63
C GLU A 51 12.50 13.39 1.74
N LEU A 52 11.66 12.38 1.99
CA LEU A 52 12.07 10.98 2.08
C LEU A 52 12.15 10.26 0.72
N ILE A 53 11.58 10.84 -0.33
CA ILE A 53 11.42 10.16 -1.63
C ILE A 53 12.78 9.76 -2.23
N THR A 54 13.77 10.67 -2.17
CA THR A 54 15.11 10.39 -2.71
C THR A 54 15.82 9.28 -1.95
N GLU A 55 15.75 9.29 -0.62
CA GLU A 55 16.34 8.24 0.22
C GLU A 55 15.66 6.88 -0.03
N MET A 56 14.34 6.86 -0.20
CA MET A 56 13.59 5.65 -0.57
C MET A 56 14.08 5.07 -1.91
N ALA A 57 14.37 5.92 -2.89
CA ALA A 57 14.92 5.49 -4.18
C ALA A 57 16.35 4.96 -4.05
N GLU A 58 17.21 5.61 -3.26
CA GLU A 58 18.60 5.19 -2.99
C GLU A 58 18.62 3.81 -2.28
N LEU A 59 17.64 3.53 -1.44
CA LEU A 59 17.45 2.22 -0.81
C LEU A 59 16.82 1.18 -1.75
N GLY A 60 16.49 1.53 -2.99
CA GLY A 60 15.91 0.61 -3.98
C GLY A 60 14.46 0.21 -3.69
N LEU A 61 13.67 1.06 -2.99
CA LEU A 61 12.31 0.73 -2.56
C LEU A 61 11.25 0.86 -3.67
N PHE A 62 11.63 1.36 -4.88
CA PHE A 62 10.72 1.51 -6.01
C PHE A 62 10.97 0.45 -7.07
N GLY A 63 9.95 -0.35 -7.37
CA GLY A 63 10.03 -1.49 -8.25
C GLY A 63 11.00 -2.58 -7.77
N PRO A 64 11.13 -2.88 -6.47
CA PRO A 64 12.23 -3.67 -5.94
C PRO A 64 12.30 -5.10 -6.49
N THR A 65 11.22 -5.63 -7.05
CA THR A 65 11.19 -6.98 -7.65
C THR A 65 11.57 -7.00 -9.14
N LEU A 66 11.71 -5.85 -9.78
CA LEU A 66 12.17 -5.78 -11.17
C LEU A 66 13.68 -6.01 -11.23
N LYS A 67 14.12 -6.86 -12.17
CA LYS A 67 15.55 -7.24 -12.33
C LYS A 67 16.32 -6.29 -13.23
N GLU A 68 15.64 -5.37 -13.90
CA GLU A 68 16.16 -4.44 -14.91
C GLU A 68 15.90 -2.98 -14.51
N TYR A 69 16.26 -2.06 -15.37
CA TYR A 69 15.95 -0.62 -15.23
C TYR A 69 16.53 0.07 -13.99
N GLY A 70 17.59 -0.53 -13.39
CA GLY A 70 18.22 0.02 -12.17
C GLY A 70 17.45 -0.28 -10.89
N CYS A 71 16.53 -1.21 -10.93
CA CYS A 71 15.81 -1.72 -9.76
C CYS A 71 16.61 -2.81 -9.04
N ALA A 72 16.23 -3.12 -7.78
CA ALA A 72 17.04 -3.98 -6.91
C ALA A 72 16.99 -5.50 -7.25
N GLY A 73 15.96 -5.97 -7.95
CA GLY A 73 15.83 -7.38 -8.36
C GLY A 73 15.56 -8.35 -7.22
N LEU A 74 14.96 -7.90 -6.13
CA LEU A 74 14.68 -8.68 -4.92
C LEU A 74 13.57 -9.71 -5.14
N ASN A 75 13.52 -10.73 -4.27
CA ASN A 75 12.40 -11.66 -4.21
C ASN A 75 11.14 -11.01 -3.58
N ASN A 76 10.01 -11.71 -3.66
CA ASN A 76 8.74 -11.14 -3.19
C ASN A 76 8.63 -11.12 -1.66
N VAL A 77 9.30 -12.03 -0.94
CA VAL A 77 9.36 -11.98 0.53
C VAL A 77 10.08 -10.72 0.98
N ALA A 78 11.24 -10.39 0.39
CA ALA A 78 11.95 -9.13 0.67
C ALA A 78 11.07 -7.90 0.37
N TYR A 79 10.34 -7.89 -0.75
CA TYR A 79 9.36 -6.84 -1.04
C TYR A 79 8.26 -6.76 0.03
N GLY A 80 7.75 -7.89 0.48
CA GLY A 80 6.78 -7.95 1.57
C GLY A 80 7.31 -7.33 2.86
N LEU A 81 8.54 -7.66 3.24
CA LEU A 81 9.22 -7.11 4.42
C LEU A 81 9.45 -5.60 4.30
N ILE A 82 9.79 -5.10 3.09
CA ILE A 82 9.83 -3.65 2.82
C ILE A 82 8.47 -3.01 3.14
N MET A 83 7.37 -3.58 2.63
CA MET A 83 6.02 -3.05 2.87
C MET A 83 5.63 -3.11 4.35
N GLN A 84 6.01 -4.17 5.06
CA GLN A 84 5.79 -4.31 6.49
C GLN A 84 6.49 -3.21 7.29
N GLU A 85 7.77 -2.97 7.02
CA GLU A 85 8.53 -1.97 7.75
C GLU A 85 8.09 -0.54 7.42
N LEU A 86 7.81 -0.22 6.16
CA LEU A 86 7.26 1.09 5.79
C LEU A 86 5.89 1.36 6.45
N GLU A 87 5.00 0.37 6.52
CA GLU A 87 3.71 0.51 7.21
C GLU A 87 3.88 0.62 8.73
N ARG A 88 4.92 -0.01 9.30
CA ARG A 88 5.29 0.19 10.71
C ARG A 88 5.60 1.66 11.00
N GLY A 89 6.15 2.37 10.04
CA GLY A 89 6.29 3.81 10.08
C GLY A 89 4.97 4.55 9.91
N ASP A 90 4.36 4.41 8.73
CA ASP A 90 3.05 4.97 8.41
C ASP A 90 2.47 4.40 7.12
N SER A 91 1.14 4.25 7.09
CA SER A 91 0.41 3.78 5.90
C SER A 91 0.56 4.70 4.68
N GLY A 92 0.75 6.02 4.88
CA GLY A 92 0.97 6.97 3.78
C GLY A 92 2.31 6.72 3.07
N VAL A 93 3.38 6.48 3.82
CA VAL A 93 4.72 6.18 3.28
C VAL A 93 4.71 4.84 2.56
N ARG A 94 4.08 3.79 3.17
CA ARG A 94 3.95 2.50 2.50
C ARG A 94 3.10 2.61 1.23
N SER A 95 1.98 3.34 1.25
CA SER A 95 1.12 3.54 0.09
C SER A 95 1.86 4.19 -1.06
N PHE A 96 2.69 5.21 -0.81
CA PHE A 96 3.51 5.84 -1.84
C PHE A 96 4.42 4.82 -2.54
N ALA A 97 5.18 4.02 -1.79
CA ALA A 97 6.07 2.99 -2.35
C ALA A 97 5.28 1.90 -3.10
N SER A 98 4.13 1.48 -2.55
CA SER A 98 3.26 0.46 -3.15
C SER A 98 2.63 0.94 -4.47
N VAL A 99 2.15 2.18 -4.53
CA VAL A 99 1.58 2.77 -5.76
C VAL A 99 2.66 2.89 -6.82
N GLN A 100 3.81 3.49 -6.49
CA GLN A 100 4.93 3.62 -7.43
C GLN A 100 5.33 2.25 -7.99
N SER A 101 5.51 1.24 -7.15
CA SER A 101 5.98 -0.08 -7.54
C SER A 101 4.90 -0.93 -8.23
N GLY A 102 3.77 -1.15 -7.54
CA GLY A 102 2.76 -2.13 -7.94
C GLY A 102 1.69 -1.61 -8.89
N LEU A 103 1.40 -0.29 -8.85
CA LEU A 103 0.32 0.31 -9.63
C LEU A 103 0.83 1.18 -10.79
N VAL A 104 2.11 1.56 -10.81
CA VAL A 104 2.70 2.37 -11.88
C VAL A 104 3.81 1.61 -12.60
N MET A 105 4.89 1.24 -11.91
CA MET A 105 6.01 0.55 -12.56
C MET A 105 5.59 -0.84 -13.08
N TYR A 106 4.78 -1.58 -12.32
CA TYR A 106 4.31 -2.90 -12.74
C TYR A 106 3.49 -2.85 -14.04
N PRO A 107 2.43 -2.04 -14.23
CA PRO A 107 1.71 -1.98 -15.51
C PRO A 107 2.57 -1.47 -16.67
N ILE A 108 3.49 -0.53 -16.46
CA ILE A 108 4.43 -0.09 -17.49
C ILE A 108 5.35 -1.26 -17.89
N HIS A 109 5.89 -1.99 -16.93
CA HIS A 109 6.75 -3.15 -17.20
C HIS A 109 6.00 -4.28 -17.90
N THR A 110 4.77 -4.59 -17.45
CA THR A 110 4.01 -5.74 -17.94
C THR A 110 3.32 -5.45 -19.28
N TYR A 111 2.74 -4.26 -19.41
CA TYR A 111 1.84 -3.92 -20.51
C TYR A 111 2.40 -2.86 -21.47
N GLY A 112 3.48 -2.19 -21.10
CA GLY A 112 4.10 -1.16 -21.91
C GLY A 112 4.90 -1.69 -23.10
N SER A 113 5.12 -0.81 -24.09
CA SER A 113 6.12 -1.03 -25.13
C SER A 113 7.54 -0.90 -24.55
N ASP A 114 8.55 -1.34 -25.30
CA ASP A 114 9.94 -1.23 -24.84
C ASP A 114 10.39 0.25 -24.74
N GLU A 115 9.87 1.14 -25.61
CA GLU A 115 10.10 2.58 -25.53
C GLU A 115 9.52 3.15 -24.22
N GLN A 116 8.29 2.76 -23.85
CA GLN A 116 7.66 3.20 -22.60
C GLN A 116 8.43 2.71 -21.38
N LYS A 117 8.87 1.45 -21.38
CA LYS A 117 9.67 0.87 -20.28
C LYS A 117 11.01 1.60 -20.14
N ASN A 118 11.74 1.75 -21.23
CA ASN A 118 13.06 2.41 -21.24
C ASN A 118 12.97 3.90 -20.87
N ARG A 119 11.88 4.56 -21.22
CA ARG A 119 11.63 5.94 -20.84
C ARG A 119 11.32 6.11 -19.35
N TRP A 120 10.40 5.33 -18.81
CA TRP A 120 9.81 5.59 -17.50
C TRP A 120 10.49 4.83 -16.36
N LEU A 121 10.75 3.54 -16.52
CA LEU A 121 11.18 2.70 -15.40
C LEU A 121 12.51 3.13 -14.77
N PRO A 122 13.57 3.50 -15.54
CA PRO A 122 14.83 3.96 -14.94
C PRO A 122 14.70 5.28 -14.16
N GLN A 123 13.78 6.15 -14.58
CA GLN A 123 13.53 7.42 -13.90
C GLN A 123 12.73 7.21 -12.62
N MET A 124 11.75 6.29 -12.66
CA MET A 124 10.93 5.94 -11.51
C MET A 124 11.74 5.22 -10.43
N ALA A 125 12.64 4.32 -10.80
CA ALA A 125 13.55 3.66 -9.88
C ALA A 125 14.42 4.64 -9.09
N LYS A 126 14.76 5.79 -9.69
CA LYS A 126 15.60 6.85 -9.09
C LYS A 126 14.78 8.03 -8.54
N ALA A 127 13.46 7.89 -8.41
CA ALA A 127 12.55 8.96 -8.01
C ALA A 127 12.62 10.24 -8.85
N LYS A 128 13.13 10.17 -10.09
CA LYS A 128 13.13 11.30 -11.04
C LYS A 128 11.79 11.45 -11.75
N ALA A 129 10.95 10.45 -11.67
CA ALA A 129 9.57 10.47 -12.12
C ALA A 129 8.68 9.75 -11.09
N ILE A 130 7.61 10.41 -10.70
CA ILE A 130 6.58 9.86 -9.82
C ILE A 130 5.36 9.55 -10.67
N GLY A 131 4.70 8.42 -10.37
CA GLY A 131 3.46 8.06 -11.03
C GLY A 131 2.27 7.95 -10.08
N CYS A 132 1.07 7.97 -10.66
CA CYS A 132 -0.17 7.67 -9.98
C CYS A 132 -1.03 6.71 -10.79
N PHE A 133 -2.07 6.14 -10.17
CA PHE A 133 -2.91 5.10 -10.79
C PHE A 133 -4.38 5.51 -10.75
N GLY A 134 -4.93 5.87 -11.90
CA GLY A 134 -6.30 6.35 -12.07
C GLY A 134 -7.25 5.24 -12.51
N LEU A 135 -7.88 4.51 -11.57
CA LEU A 135 -8.92 3.52 -11.83
C LEU A 135 -10.27 3.95 -11.25
N THR A 136 -10.33 4.17 -9.94
CA THR A 136 -11.54 4.51 -9.19
C THR A 136 -12.14 5.84 -9.65
N GLU A 137 -13.46 5.91 -9.73
CA GLU A 137 -14.24 7.09 -10.12
C GLU A 137 -15.16 7.58 -9.00
N PRO A 138 -15.65 8.82 -9.05
CA PRO A 138 -16.56 9.34 -8.02
C PRO A 138 -17.78 8.45 -7.78
N ASP A 139 -18.35 7.85 -8.82
CA ASP A 139 -19.57 7.03 -8.77
C ASP A 139 -19.29 5.52 -8.70
N GLY A 140 -18.03 5.06 -8.74
CA GLY A 140 -17.70 3.64 -8.81
C GLY A 140 -16.33 3.29 -8.26
N GLY A 141 -16.29 2.48 -7.19
CA GLY A 141 -15.05 1.97 -6.60
C GLY A 141 -14.95 0.44 -6.63
N SER A 142 -15.91 -0.24 -5.97
CA SER A 142 -15.91 -1.71 -5.86
C SER A 142 -16.22 -2.43 -7.18
N ASP A 143 -16.89 -1.77 -8.11
CA ASP A 143 -17.17 -2.27 -9.48
C ASP A 143 -16.48 -1.39 -10.53
N PRO A 144 -15.18 -1.59 -10.78
CA PRO A 144 -14.44 -0.82 -11.77
C PRO A 144 -14.85 -1.14 -13.23
N GLY A 145 -15.63 -2.19 -13.44
CA GLY A 145 -16.16 -2.55 -14.78
C GLY A 145 -17.15 -1.53 -15.32
N THR A 146 -17.82 -0.78 -14.45
CA THR A 146 -18.82 0.24 -14.78
C THR A 146 -18.24 1.64 -14.97
N MET A 147 -16.91 1.78 -15.11
CA MET A 147 -16.24 3.07 -15.27
C MET A 147 -16.85 3.94 -16.36
N LYS A 148 -16.99 5.23 -16.08
CA LYS A 148 -17.57 6.24 -16.99
C LYS A 148 -16.51 6.99 -17.80
N THR A 149 -15.27 7.05 -17.34
CA THR A 149 -14.15 7.64 -18.10
C THR A 149 -14.01 6.93 -19.43
N ARG A 150 -14.07 7.68 -20.53
CA ARG A 150 -14.01 7.20 -21.91
C ARG A 150 -12.75 7.66 -22.61
N ALA A 151 -12.23 6.81 -23.51
CA ALA A 151 -11.20 7.17 -24.45
C ALA A 151 -11.68 6.85 -25.86
N GLU A 152 -11.82 7.89 -26.68
CA GLU A 152 -12.27 7.80 -28.07
C GLU A 152 -11.09 7.99 -29.01
N LYS A 153 -10.96 7.14 -30.04
CA LYS A 153 -9.90 7.31 -31.04
C LYS A 153 -10.28 8.41 -32.04
N LYS A 154 -9.43 9.43 -32.15
CA LYS A 154 -9.61 10.55 -33.09
C LYS A 154 -8.33 10.81 -33.88
N GLY A 155 -8.36 10.40 -35.16
CA GLY A 155 -7.16 10.38 -35.99
C GLY A 155 -6.16 9.33 -35.48
N GLY A 156 -4.91 9.76 -35.25
CA GLY A 156 -3.85 8.90 -34.69
C GLY A 156 -3.81 8.85 -33.16
N ASP A 157 -4.61 9.69 -32.46
CA ASP A 157 -4.58 9.86 -31.01
C ASP A 157 -5.85 9.39 -30.33
N TRP A 158 -5.82 9.40 -29.00
CA TRP A 158 -6.96 9.16 -28.13
C TRP A 158 -7.42 10.44 -27.45
N VAL A 159 -8.71 10.60 -27.22
CA VAL A 159 -9.30 11.71 -26.47
C VAL A 159 -9.97 11.16 -25.24
N LEU A 160 -9.40 11.46 -24.07
CA LEU A 160 -9.92 11.05 -22.78
C LEU A 160 -10.87 12.08 -22.22
N SER A 161 -12.01 11.62 -21.67
CA SER A 161 -12.99 12.44 -20.97
C SER A 161 -13.55 11.69 -19.76
N GLY A 162 -13.56 12.34 -18.58
CA GLY A 162 -14.04 11.75 -17.34
C GLY A 162 -13.27 12.25 -16.12
N ALA A 163 -13.39 11.54 -15.02
CA ALA A 163 -12.71 11.87 -13.76
C ALA A 163 -12.31 10.60 -12.99
N LYS A 164 -11.24 10.71 -12.23
CA LYS A 164 -10.81 9.68 -11.27
C LYS A 164 -10.75 10.28 -9.88
N MET A 165 -10.99 9.45 -8.85
CA MET A 165 -11.08 9.89 -7.46
C MET A 165 -10.30 8.97 -6.53
N TRP A 166 -9.84 9.52 -5.41
CA TRP A 166 -9.04 8.83 -4.39
C TRP A 166 -7.66 8.38 -4.91
N ILE A 167 -7.04 9.19 -5.75
CA ILE A 167 -5.79 8.82 -6.43
C ILE A 167 -4.59 9.25 -5.59
N THR A 168 -3.86 8.28 -5.06
CA THR A 168 -2.61 8.52 -4.32
C THR A 168 -1.58 9.18 -5.23
N SER A 169 -0.93 10.22 -4.73
CA SER A 169 0.10 11.00 -5.42
C SER A 169 -0.36 11.76 -6.67
N GLY A 170 -1.69 11.93 -6.90
CA GLY A 170 -2.20 12.49 -8.14
C GLY A 170 -1.65 13.86 -8.51
N SER A 171 -1.55 14.80 -7.55
CA SER A 171 -1.07 16.17 -7.81
C SER A 171 0.46 16.29 -7.94
N ILE A 172 1.20 15.35 -7.36
CA ILE A 172 2.68 15.33 -7.41
C ILE A 172 3.22 14.41 -8.50
N ALA A 173 2.37 13.63 -9.18
CA ALA A 173 2.78 12.70 -10.21
C ALA A 173 3.20 13.39 -11.50
N ASP A 174 4.26 12.89 -12.15
CA ASP A 174 4.71 13.30 -13.48
C ASP A 174 3.94 12.57 -14.58
N VAL A 175 3.42 11.38 -14.28
CA VAL A 175 2.60 10.57 -15.20
C VAL A 175 1.52 9.81 -14.43
N ALA A 176 0.30 9.78 -15.00
CA ALA A 176 -0.80 8.96 -14.51
C ALA A 176 -1.01 7.74 -15.41
N VAL A 177 -1.08 6.54 -14.81
CA VAL A 177 -1.61 5.34 -15.47
C VAL A 177 -3.12 5.38 -15.36
N VAL A 178 -3.80 5.75 -16.43
CA VAL A 178 -5.27 5.98 -16.45
C VAL A 178 -5.97 4.86 -17.19
N TRP A 179 -6.95 4.25 -16.55
CA TRP A 179 -7.81 3.24 -17.15
C TRP A 179 -9.10 3.88 -17.65
N ALA A 180 -9.41 3.65 -18.91
CA ALA A 180 -10.60 4.21 -19.55
C ALA A 180 -11.29 3.16 -20.44
N MET A 181 -12.61 3.30 -20.57
CA MET A 181 -13.41 2.48 -21.45
C MET A 181 -13.27 2.98 -22.90
N THR A 182 -13.00 2.07 -23.81
CA THR A 182 -12.99 2.29 -25.27
C THR A 182 -14.07 1.45 -25.93
N GLU A 183 -14.28 1.60 -27.24
CA GLU A 183 -15.14 0.70 -28.03
C GLU A 183 -14.69 -0.77 -27.96
N GLN A 184 -13.40 -1.01 -27.70
CA GLN A 184 -12.81 -2.35 -27.58
C GLN A 184 -12.67 -2.83 -26.12
N GLY A 185 -13.34 -2.19 -25.15
CA GLY A 185 -13.23 -2.46 -23.73
C GLY A 185 -12.17 -1.60 -23.02
N VAL A 186 -11.84 -1.97 -21.80
CA VAL A 186 -10.91 -1.20 -20.95
C VAL A 186 -9.49 -1.20 -21.53
N ARG A 187 -8.85 -0.01 -21.57
CA ARG A 187 -7.45 0.18 -21.98
C ARG A 187 -6.73 1.08 -20.98
N GLY A 188 -5.41 0.94 -20.90
CA GLY A 188 -4.54 1.77 -20.06
C GLY A 188 -3.81 2.83 -20.87
N PHE A 189 -3.70 4.04 -20.30
CA PHE A 189 -3.06 5.19 -20.95
C PHE A 189 -2.07 5.86 -20.00
N LEU A 190 -0.92 6.28 -20.49
CA LEU A 190 0.04 7.10 -19.78
C LEU A 190 -0.28 8.57 -20.07
N VAL A 191 -0.81 9.29 -19.10
CA VAL A 191 -1.14 10.70 -19.22
C VAL A 191 -0.11 11.52 -18.46
N GLU A 192 0.69 12.29 -19.19
CA GLU A 192 1.78 13.08 -18.61
C GLU A 192 1.25 14.38 -17.99
N LYS A 193 1.91 14.83 -16.93
CA LYS A 193 1.64 16.14 -16.31
C LYS A 193 1.79 17.25 -17.35
N GLY A 194 0.85 18.19 -17.33
CA GLY A 194 0.82 19.29 -18.29
C GLY A 194 0.15 18.96 -19.64
N THR A 195 -0.34 17.73 -19.86
CA THR A 195 -1.14 17.43 -21.04
C THR A 195 -2.40 18.32 -21.05
N PRO A 196 -2.71 19.04 -22.15
CA PRO A 196 -3.90 19.88 -22.23
C PRO A 196 -5.18 19.10 -21.93
N GLY A 197 -6.03 19.65 -21.05
CA GLY A 197 -7.26 18.99 -20.59
C GLY A 197 -7.06 18.03 -19.42
N TYR A 198 -5.84 17.81 -18.93
CA TYR A 198 -5.57 17.05 -17.71
C TYR A 198 -5.28 17.99 -16.54
N THR A 199 -6.07 17.88 -15.47
CA THR A 199 -5.90 18.66 -14.23
C THR A 199 -6.10 17.78 -13.00
N THR A 200 -5.59 18.22 -11.86
CA THR A 200 -5.68 17.53 -10.59
C THR A 200 -6.15 18.47 -9.48
N ARG A 201 -6.79 17.90 -8.44
CA ARG A 201 -7.17 18.62 -7.24
C ARG A 201 -7.02 17.68 -6.03
N ASP A 202 -6.33 18.14 -4.98
CA ASP A 202 -6.19 17.37 -3.76
C ASP A 202 -7.50 17.30 -2.97
N ILE A 203 -7.74 16.15 -2.34
CA ILE A 203 -8.89 15.91 -1.48
C ILE A 203 -8.51 16.32 -0.05
N PRO A 204 -9.06 17.43 0.47
CA PRO A 204 -8.77 17.91 1.82
C PRO A 204 -9.57 17.17 2.89
N HIS A 205 -9.28 17.48 4.18
CA HIS A 205 -10.06 17.08 5.34
C HIS A 205 -10.22 15.57 5.55
N LYS A 206 -9.20 14.79 5.19
CA LYS A 206 -9.17 13.35 5.48
C LYS A 206 -8.84 13.14 6.97
N PHE A 207 -9.57 12.22 7.65
CA PHE A 207 -9.16 11.72 8.97
C PHE A 207 -8.16 10.58 8.89
N SER A 208 -8.01 9.97 7.74
CA SER A 208 -7.18 8.81 7.45
C SER A 208 -6.19 9.13 6.34
N LEU A 209 -5.01 8.50 6.37
CA LEU A 209 -3.95 8.75 5.38
C LEU A 209 -3.63 10.26 5.24
N ARG A 210 -3.55 10.97 6.36
CA ARG A 210 -3.29 12.40 6.35
C ARG A 210 -1.87 12.72 5.87
N ALA A 211 -0.89 11.86 6.21
CA ALA A 211 0.46 11.92 5.66
C ALA A 211 0.56 11.26 4.27
N SER A 212 -0.42 11.52 3.40
CA SER A 212 -0.46 11.00 2.02
C SER A 212 -1.20 11.98 1.11
N VAL A 213 -0.61 12.30 -0.05
CA VAL A 213 -1.30 13.03 -1.11
C VAL A 213 -2.37 12.13 -1.71
N THR A 214 -3.60 12.64 -1.77
CA THR A 214 -4.74 11.95 -2.38
C THR A 214 -5.53 12.95 -3.21
N SER A 215 -5.75 12.67 -4.49
CA SER A 215 -6.27 13.65 -5.44
C SER A 215 -7.44 13.11 -6.27
N GLU A 216 -8.16 14.02 -6.88
CA GLU A 216 -9.02 13.80 -8.03
C GLU A 216 -8.22 14.11 -9.29
N LEU A 217 -8.48 13.36 -10.38
CA LEU A 217 -7.94 13.62 -11.71
C LEU A 217 -9.10 13.95 -12.63
N PHE A 218 -8.98 14.99 -13.44
CA PHE A 218 -9.98 15.42 -14.39
C PHE A 218 -9.43 15.39 -15.81
N PHE A 219 -10.24 14.88 -16.74
CA PHE A 219 -9.90 14.78 -18.17
C PHE A 219 -11.02 15.46 -18.97
N ASP A 220 -10.74 16.66 -19.48
CA ASP A 220 -11.63 17.40 -20.39
C ASP A 220 -11.09 17.34 -21.82
N LYS A 221 -11.57 16.37 -22.60
CA LYS A 221 -11.11 16.12 -23.97
C LYS A 221 -9.58 16.05 -24.06
N CYS A 222 -8.96 15.43 -23.05
CA CYS A 222 -7.51 15.31 -22.90
C CYS A 222 -6.96 14.44 -24.04
N ARG A 223 -6.13 15.04 -24.91
CA ARG A 223 -5.56 14.36 -26.06
C ARG A 223 -4.28 13.63 -25.69
N VAL A 224 -4.27 12.31 -25.93
CA VAL A 224 -3.17 11.41 -25.59
C VAL A 224 -2.72 10.68 -26.84
N PRO A 225 -1.42 10.74 -27.22
CA PRO A 225 -0.91 10.02 -28.39
C PRO A 225 -1.11 8.50 -28.29
N GLU A 226 -1.25 7.81 -29.44
CA GLU A 226 -1.30 6.35 -29.49
C GLU A 226 -0.06 5.71 -28.83
N SER A 227 1.10 6.33 -28.91
CA SER A 227 2.34 5.88 -28.27
C SER A 227 2.28 5.86 -26.73
N ASN A 228 1.31 6.55 -26.12
CA ASN A 228 1.08 6.55 -24.68
C ASN A 228 0.00 5.55 -24.23
N ARG A 229 -0.64 4.83 -25.15
CA ARG A 229 -1.48 3.68 -24.79
C ARG A 229 -0.58 2.50 -24.38
N LEU A 230 -0.92 1.79 -23.34
CA LEU A 230 -0.23 0.55 -22.95
C LEU A 230 -0.65 -0.56 -23.94
N PRO A 231 0.21 -0.98 -24.89
CA PRO A 231 -0.20 -1.78 -26.02
C PRO A 231 -0.67 -3.19 -25.65
N LYS A 232 -0.17 -3.74 -24.53
CA LYS A 232 -0.49 -5.09 -24.07
C LYS A 232 -1.60 -5.11 -23.01
N ALA A 233 -2.16 -3.94 -22.62
CA ALA A 233 -3.23 -3.84 -21.64
C ALA A 233 -4.59 -4.02 -22.29
N GLU A 234 -5.24 -5.16 -22.05
CA GLU A 234 -6.54 -5.50 -22.63
C GLU A 234 -7.54 -5.90 -21.56
N GLY A 235 -8.74 -5.27 -21.62
CA GLY A 235 -9.86 -5.58 -20.76
C GLY A 235 -9.59 -5.24 -19.27
N LEU A 236 -10.56 -5.60 -18.43
CA LEU A 236 -10.56 -5.33 -17.00
C LEU A 236 -9.49 -6.15 -16.24
N GLY A 237 -9.05 -7.28 -16.81
CA GLY A 237 -7.99 -8.12 -16.21
C GLY A 237 -6.68 -7.38 -15.98
N ALA A 238 -6.33 -6.42 -16.85
CA ALA A 238 -5.10 -5.66 -16.72
C ALA A 238 -5.06 -4.78 -15.43
N PRO A 239 -6.01 -3.87 -15.15
CA PRO A 239 -6.02 -3.13 -13.90
C PRO A 239 -6.20 -4.03 -12.66
N LEU A 240 -6.97 -5.11 -12.74
CA LEU A 240 -7.16 -6.04 -11.63
C LEU A 240 -5.85 -6.79 -11.27
N SER A 241 -5.01 -7.09 -12.25
CA SER A 241 -3.69 -7.68 -11.99
C SER A 241 -2.78 -6.70 -11.21
N CYS A 242 -2.83 -5.40 -11.55
CA CYS A 242 -2.11 -4.36 -10.81
C CYS A 242 -2.57 -4.30 -9.34
N LEU A 243 -3.89 -4.33 -9.11
CA LEU A 243 -4.45 -4.38 -7.75
C LEU A 243 -3.97 -5.62 -7.00
N THR A 244 -3.80 -6.77 -7.65
CA THR A 244 -3.28 -7.98 -7.01
C THR A 244 -1.85 -7.78 -6.51
N GLN A 245 -0.99 -7.06 -7.26
CA GLN A 245 0.36 -6.71 -6.80
C GLN A 245 0.34 -5.79 -5.58
N ALA A 246 -0.48 -4.75 -5.60
CA ALA A 246 -0.57 -3.81 -4.48
C ALA A 246 -1.19 -4.45 -3.23
N ARG A 247 -2.26 -5.24 -3.37
CA ARG A 247 -2.90 -6.02 -2.28
C ARG A 247 -1.92 -6.94 -1.58
N TYR A 248 -0.97 -7.53 -2.31
CA TYR A 248 0.10 -8.33 -1.74
C TYR A 248 0.93 -7.52 -0.72
N GLY A 249 1.39 -6.33 -1.08
CA GLY A 249 2.12 -5.43 -0.18
C GLY A 249 1.29 -4.98 1.03
N ILE A 250 -0.02 -4.73 0.83
CA ILE A 250 -0.95 -4.35 1.90
C ILE A 250 -1.11 -5.49 2.93
N ALA A 251 -1.12 -6.74 2.49
CA ALA A 251 -1.21 -7.90 3.38
C ALA A 251 -0.03 -7.98 4.37
N TRP A 252 1.17 -7.57 3.95
CA TRP A 252 2.34 -7.42 4.82
C TRP A 252 2.25 -6.16 5.70
N GLY A 253 1.80 -5.06 5.12
CA GLY A 253 1.69 -3.77 5.81
C GLY A 253 0.79 -3.83 7.05
N GLY A 254 -0.38 -4.48 6.98
CA GLY A 254 -1.28 -4.61 8.12
C GLY A 254 -0.62 -5.22 9.36
N VAL A 255 0.32 -6.14 9.15
CA VAL A 255 1.14 -6.72 10.24
C VAL A 255 2.12 -5.68 10.79
N GLY A 256 2.77 -4.89 9.93
CA GLY A 256 3.69 -3.82 10.35
C GLY A 256 3.03 -2.79 11.25
N ALA A 257 1.82 -2.33 10.89
CA ALA A 257 1.02 -1.43 11.72
C ALA A 257 0.69 -2.03 13.09
N ALA A 258 0.30 -3.33 13.12
CA ALA A 258 0.04 -4.03 14.38
C ALA A 258 1.30 -4.10 15.28
N MET A 259 2.46 -4.38 14.68
CA MET A 259 3.75 -4.45 15.39
C MET A 259 4.13 -3.10 16.02
N ALA A 260 3.93 -1.99 15.29
CA ALA A 260 4.15 -0.64 15.82
C ALA A 260 3.28 -0.36 17.05
N CYS A 261 1.98 -0.61 16.93
CA CYS A 261 1.02 -0.40 18.01
C CYS A 261 1.33 -1.26 19.25
N TYR A 262 1.66 -2.53 19.03
CA TYR A 262 2.03 -3.45 20.11
C TYR A 262 3.29 -2.99 20.85
N ARG A 263 4.34 -2.58 20.14
CA ARG A 263 5.58 -2.09 20.75
C ARG A 263 5.32 -0.94 21.71
N GLU A 264 4.55 0.06 21.27
CA GLU A 264 4.23 1.22 22.08
C GLU A 264 3.35 0.85 23.29
N ALA A 265 2.33 0.03 23.10
CA ALA A 265 1.46 -0.43 24.17
C ALA A 265 2.22 -1.26 25.22
N LEU A 266 3.14 -2.13 24.80
CA LEU A 266 3.98 -2.91 25.72
C LEU A 266 4.90 -2.01 26.54
N GLU A 267 5.55 -1.04 25.91
CA GLU A 267 6.43 -0.10 26.59
C GLU A 267 5.66 0.76 27.58
N PHE A 268 4.49 1.28 27.18
CA PHE A 268 3.60 1.98 28.09
C PHE A 268 3.21 1.11 29.30
N CYS A 269 2.84 -0.15 29.10
CA CYS A 269 2.49 -1.05 30.20
C CYS A 269 3.66 -1.32 31.17
N ARG A 270 4.90 -1.29 30.69
CA ARG A 270 6.11 -1.45 31.52
C ARG A 270 6.37 -0.23 32.39
N GLN A 271 6.13 0.97 31.86
CA GLN A 271 6.44 2.23 32.55
C GLN A 271 5.28 2.73 33.42
N ARG A 272 4.04 2.53 33.00
CA ARG A 272 2.87 3.07 33.67
C ARG A 272 2.56 2.33 34.98
N VAL A 273 2.66 3.01 36.09
CA VAL A 273 2.31 2.47 37.42
C VAL A 273 0.90 2.88 37.82
N LEU A 274 0.03 1.89 38.11
CA LEU A 274 -1.31 2.07 38.67
C LEU A 274 -1.53 1.07 39.80
N PHE A 275 -2.18 1.52 40.87
CA PHE A 275 -2.45 0.68 42.05
C PHE A 275 -1.18 0.00 42.57
N GLY A 276 -0.10 0.77 42.68
CA GLY A 276 1.18 0.36 43.31
C GLY A 276 2.08 -0.56 42.51
N SER A 277 1.75 -0.86 41.21
CA SER A 277 2.63 -1.66 40.37
C SER A 277 2.49 -1.30 38.89
N PRO A 278 3.51 -1.61 38.03
CA PRO A 278 3.40 -1.45 36.57
C PRO A 278 2.20 -2.18 35.99
N LEU A 279 1.61 -1.61 34.92
CA LEU A 279 0.46 -2.22 34.24
C LEU A 279 0.76 -3.63 33.70
N VAL A 280 1.99 -3.88 33.25
CA VAL A 280 2.43 -5.20 32.77
C VAL A 280 2.29 -6.30 33.81
N ASN A 281 2.22 -5.95 35.12
CA ASN A 281 2.01 -6.89 36.22
C ASN A 281 0.51 -7.24 36.43
N LYS A 282 -0.39 -6.57 35.74
CA LYS A 282 -1.83 -6.82 35.86
C LYS A 282 -2.26 -7.94 34.92
N GLN A 283 -2.92 -8.98 35.43
CA GLN A 283 -3.36 -10.15 34.67
C GLN A 283 -4.15 -9.76 33.41
N HIS A 284 -5.05 -8.78 33.51
CA HIS A 284 -5.85 -8.29 32.39
C HIS A 284 -4.96 -7.77 31.24
N MET A 285 -3.90 -7.03 31.55
CA MET A 285 -2.95 -6.52 30.52
C MET A 285 -2.14 -7.65 29.90
N GLN A 286 -1.70 -8.62 30.71
CA GLN A 286 -0.98 -9.79 30.19
C GLN A 286 -1.82 -10.60 29.21
N VAL A 287 -3.10 -10.82 29.50
CA VAL A 287 -4.02 -11.51 28.58
C VAL A 287 -4.16 -10.76 27.26
N ARG A 288 -4.35 -9.43 27.32
CA ARG A 288 -4.48 -8.59 26.10
C ARG A 288 -3.21 -8.61 25.28
N LEU A 289 -2.05 -8.37 25.88
CA LEU A 289 -0.75 -8.37 25.18
C LEU A 289 -0.45 -9.74 24.57
N ALA A 290 -0.77 -10.84 25.27
CA ALA A 290 -0.58 -12.19 24.74
C ALA A 290 -1.48 -12.46 23.52
N ASP A 291 -2.75 -12.01 23.53
CA ASP A 291 -3.65 -12.16 22.38
C ASP A 291 -3.20 -11.32 21.18
N ILE A 292 -2.69 -10.10 21.41
CA ILE A 292 -2.10 -9.28 20.34
C ILE A 292 -0.92 -10.00 19.69
N VAL A 293 0.02 -10.56 20.48
CA VAL A 293 1.16 -11.33 19.95
C VAL A 293 0.71 -12.55 19.15
N ARG A 294 -0.30 -13.30 19.66
CA ARG A 294 -0.89 -14.44 18.93
C ARG A 294 -1.39 -14.01 17.55
N ARG A 295 -2.15 -12.92 17.47
CA ARG A 295 -2.69 -12.40 16.21
C ARG A 295 -1.57 -11.96 15.26
N ILE A 296 -0.58 -11.20 15.74
CA ILE A 296 0.57 -10.74 14.94
C ILE A 296 1.32 -11.96 14.38
N THR A 297 1.62 -12.95 15.20
CA THR A 297 2.34 -14.17 14.78
C THR A 297 1.61 -14.91 13.65
N LEU A 298 0.30 -15.09 13.77
CA LEU A 298 -0.50 -15.71 12.72
C LEU A 298 -0.50 -14.88 11.42
N GLY A 299 -0.58 -13.56 11.53
CA GLY A 299 -0.50 -12.66 10.39
C GLY A 299 0.85 -12.68 9.68
N GLN A 300 1.95 -12.73 10.45
CA GLN A 300 3.30 -12.86 9.92
C GLN A 300 3.49 -14.17 9.13
N LEU A 301 3.05 -15.30 9.70
CA LEU A 301 3.14 -16.61 9.03
C LEU A 301 2.31 -16.65 7.75
N LEU A 302 1.10 -16.07 7.77
CA LEU A 302 0.25 -15.96 6.58
C LEU A 302 0.92 -15.13 5.47
N ALA A 303 1.50 -13.98 5.83
CA ALA A 303 2.20 -13.10 4.89
C ALA A 303 3.46 -13.79 4.31
N LEU A 304 4.26 -14.43 5.16
CA LEU A 304 5.46 -15.16 4.75
C LEU A 304 5.11 -16.29 3.76
N GLN A 305 4.11 -17.11 4.09
CA GLN A 305 3.68 -18.20 3.20
C GLN A 305 3.17 -17.65 1.86
N LEU A 306 2.41 -16.54 1.87
CA LEU A 306 1.99 -15.87 0.64
C LEU A 306 3.19 -15.40 -0.20
N GLY A 307 4.24 -14.88 0.45
CA GLY A 307 5.49 -14.49 -0.19
C GLY A 307 6.19 -15.66 -0.87
N ARG A 308 6.33 -16.78 -0.16
CA ARG A 308 6.93 -18.02 -0.73
C ARG A 308 6.13 -18.54 -1.92
N LEU A 309 4.80 -18.58 -1.83
CA LEU A 309 3.93 -18.95 -2.95
C LEU A 309 4.12 -18.04 -4.16
N LYS A 310 4.33 -16.74 -3.93
CA LYS A 310 4.56 -15.78 -5.01
C LYS A 310 5.93 -15.97 -5.66
N ASP A 311 6.98 -16.24 -4.88
CA ASP A 311 8.32 -16.54 -5.38
C ASP A 311 8.34 -17.83 -6.22
N ASP A 312 7.56 -18.83 -5.81
CA ASP A 312 7.36 -20.09 -6.54
C ASP A 312 6.47 -19.96 -7.79
N GLY A 313 5.85 -18.80 -8.05
CA GLY A 313 4.88 -18.62 -9.14
C GLY A 313 3.55 -19.33 -8.92
N LYS A 314 3.23 -19.72 -7.68
CA LYS A 314 2.02 -20.48 -7.30
C LYS A 314 0.95 -19.61 -6.62
N MET A 315 1.20 -18.31 -6.43
CA MET A 315 0.27 -17.42 -5.76
C MET A 315 -1.00 -17.20 -6.59
N HIS A 316 -2.15 -17.41 -5.98
CA HIS A 316 -3.46 -17.11 -6.57
C HIS A 316 -4.05 -15.81 -6.01
N HIS A 317 -4.82 -15.08 -6.79
CA HIS A 317 -5.40 -13.79 -6.39
C HIS A 317 -6.36 -13.91 -5.20
N THR A 318 -7.03 -15.05 -5.01
CA THR A 318 -7.90 -15.32 -3.86
C THR A 318 -7.12 -15.48 -2.56
N GLN A 319 -5.91 -16.04 -2.62
CA GLN A 319 -4.97 -16.11 -1.48
C GLN A 319 -4.53 -14.71 -1.05
N VAL A 320 -4.26 -13.81 -2.02
CA VAL A 320 -3.94 -12.41 -1.75
C VAL A 320 -5.13 -11.70 -1.09
N SER A 321 -6.36 -11.96 -1.57
CA SER A 321 -7.58 -11.42 -0.97
C SER A 321 -7.76 -11.88 0.48
N LEU A 322 -7.57 -13.16 0.75
CA LEU A 322 -7.64 -13.70 2.11
C LEU A 322 -6.60 -13.05 3.03
N ALA A 323 -5.36 -12.94 2.57
CA ALA A 323 -4.28 -12.38 3.37
C ALA A 323 -4.46 -10.87 3.62
N LYS A 324 -4.86 -10.09 2.61
CA LYS A 324 -5.18 -8.66 2.79
C LYS A 324 -6.31 -8.49 3.79
N TRP A 325 -7.42 -9.19 3.61
CA TRP A 325 -8.56 -9.16 4.54
C TRP A 325 -8.12 -9.47 5.98
N ASN A 326 -7.50 -10.62 6.20
CA ASN A 326 -7.08 -11.07 7.53
C ASN A 326 -6.12 -10.07 8.20
N ASN A 327 -5.05 -9.69 7.51
CA ASN A 327 -3.96 -8.92 8.13
C ASN A 327 -4.31 -7.44 8.33
N VAL A 328 -5.13 -6.85 7.46
CA VAL A 328 -5.60 -5.47 7.67
C VAL A 328 -6.63 -5.40 8.80
N ARG A 329 -7.56 -6.37 8.88
CA ARG A 329 -8.50 -6.49 10.01
C ARG A 329 -7.74 -6.66 11.32
N LEU A 330 -6.78 -7.58 11.36
CA LEU A 330 -5.87 -7.78 12.49
C LEU A 330 -5.18 -6.46 12.89
N GLY A 331 -4.60 -5.75 11.93
CA GLY A 331 -3.92 -4.47 12.17
C GLY A 331 -4.84 -3.43 12.81
N LEU A 332 -6.04 -3.27 12.26
CA LEU A 332 -7.04 -2.32 12.77
C LEU A 332 -7.51 -2.67 14.19
N ASP A 333 -7.81 -3.94 14.44
CA ASP A 333 -8.28 -4.39 15.75
C ASP A 333 -7.17 -4.24 16.80
N VAL A 334 -5.91 -4.56 16.47
CA VAL A 334 -4.75 -4.35 17.35
C VAL A 334 -4.52 -2.85 17.60
N ALA A 335 -4.61 -2.01 16.58
CA ALA A 335 -4.45 -0.57 16.75
C ALA A 335 -5.51 0.03 17.70
N ARG A 336 -6.77 -0.37 17.55
CA ARG A 336 -7.86 0.04 18.47
C ARG A 336 -7.63 -0.43 19.90
N GLU A 337 -7.19 -1.66 20.07
CA GLU A 337 -6.88 -2.22 21.37
C GLU A 337 -5.70 -1.55 22.04
N CYS A 338 -4.62 -1.30 21.31
CA CYS A 338 -3.44 -0.59 21.82
C CYS A 338 -3.79 0.87 22.16
N ARG A 339 -4.56 1.57 21.33
CA ARG A 339 -5.08 2.89 21.65
C ARG A 339 -5.83 2.90 22.99
N ASP A 340 -6.66 1.90 23.25
CA ASP A 340 -7.39 1.76 24.51
C ASP A 340 -6.46 1.47 25.70
N ILE A 341 -5.45 0.62 25.54
CA ILE A 341 -4.43 0.33 26.55
C ILE A 341 -3.71 1.61 27.01
N LEU A 342 -3.42 2.54 26.10
CA LEU A 342 -2.77 3.81 26.41
C LEU A 342 -3.68 4.81 27.15
N GLY A 343 -4.98 4.50 27.30
CA GLY A 343 -5.95 5.36 27.98
C GLY A 343 -6.10 6.73 27.31
N ALA A 344 -6.07 7.81 28.10
CA ALA A 344 -6.20 9.17 27.58
C ALA A 344 -5.06 9.57 26.61
N GLY A 345 -3.83 9.10 26.86
CA GLY A 345 -2.69 9.33 25.94
C GLY A 345 -2.94 8.74 24.56
N GLY A 346 -3.70 7.63 24.49
CA GLY A 346 -3.99 6.93 23.24
C GLY A 346 -4.85 7.70 22.21
N ILE A 347 -5.36 8.90 22.55
CA ILE A 347 -6.08 9.76 21.60
C ILE A 347 -5.21 10.91 21.05
N SER A 348 -3.96 11.03 21.54
CA SER A 348 -3.01 12.01 21.04
C SER A 348 -2.29 11.49 19.80
N VAL A 349 -2.08 12.37 18.79
CA VAL A 349 -1.32 12.04 17.57
C VAL A 349 0.17 11.74 17.84
N GLU A 350 0.66 12.09 19.02
CA GLU A 350 1.98 11.70 19.49
C GLU A 350 2.13 10.19 19.67
N CYS A 351 1.00 9.50 19.96
CA CYS A 351 0.95 8.06 20.09
C CYS A 351 0.61 7.38 18.76
N CYS A 352 1.44 6.42 18.32
CA CYS A 352 1.26 5.78 17.03
C CYS A 352 -0.06 4.96 16.88
N PRO A 353 -0.66 4.33 17.94
CA PRO A 353 -1.86 3.53 17.76
C PRO A 353 -3.05 4.29 17.19
N VAL A 354 -3.31 5.55 17.60
CA VAL A 354 -4.42 6.32 17.04
C VAL A 354 -4.17 6.68 15.57
N ARG A 355 -2.95 7.01 15.19
CA ARG A 355 -2.57 7.29 13.81
C ARG A 355 -2.77 6.05 12.93
N HIS A 356 -2.24 4.90 13.36
CA HIS A 356 -2.45 3.63 12.64
C HIS A 356 -3.92 3.22 12.59
N MET A 357 -4.67 3.38 13.67
CA MET A 357 -6.11 3.12 13.71
C MET A 357 -6.84 3.93 12.63
N LEU A 358 -6.60 5.24 12.57
CA LEU A 358 -7.22 6.12 11.57
C LEU A 358 -6.78 5.74 10.16
N ASN A 359 -5.50 5.49 9.92
CA ASN A 359 -4.98 5.09 8.61
C ASN A 359 -5.58 3.75 8.13
N LEU A 360 -5.71 2.78 9.02
CA LEU A 360 -6.21 1.45 8.69
C LEU A 360 -7.70 1.44 8.33
N GLU A 361 -8.49 2.46 8.71
CA GLU A 361 -9.86 2.63 8.18
C GLU A 361 -9.86 2.87 6.65
N SER A 362 -8.86 3.54 6.11
CA SER A 362 -8.67 3.62 4.65
C SER A 362 -8.10 2.33 4.08
N VAL A 363 -7.11 1.72 4.74
CA VAL A 363 -6.45 0.49 4.25
C VAL A 363 -7.43 -0.67 4.13
N ILE A 364 -8.41 -0.78 5.05
CA ILE A 364 -9.46 -1.81 4.97
C ILE A 364 -10.48 -1.52 3.87
N THR A 365 -10.56 -0.26 3.44
CA THR A 365 -11.56 0.21 2.47
C THR A 365 -11.04 0.17 1.03
N TYR A 366 -9.81 0.65 0.77
CA TYR A 366 -9.28 0.78 -0.58
C TYR A 366 -8.73 -0.53 -1.15
N GLU A 367 -8.50 -0.55 -2.48
CA GLU A 367 -8.01 -1.71 -3.24
C GLU A 367 -8.82 -2.99 -2.99
N GLY A 368 -10.11 -2.82 -2.87
CA GLY A 368 -11.09 -3.81 -2.45
C GLY A 368 -11.38 -3.68 -0.96
N THR A 369 -12.64 -3.42 -0.64
CA THR A 369 -13.12 -3.42 0.74
C THR A 369 -13.02 -4.81 1.34
N GLU A 370 -13.05 -4.90 2.68
CA GLU A 370 -13.11 -6.18 3.39
C GLU A 370 -14.20 -7.09 2.81
N THR A 371 -15.42 -6.55 2.60
CA THR A 371 -16.54 -7.30 2.00
C THR A 371 -16.21 -7.83 0.61
N ILE A 372 -15.58 -7.03 -0.26
CA ILE A 372 -15.17 -7.49 -1.59
C ILE A 372 -14.17 -8.65 -1.49
N HIS A 373 -13.22 -8.62 -0.55
CA HIS A 373 -12.30 -9.74 -0.35
C HIS A 373 -13.00 -10.99 0.16
N GLN A 374 -13.97 -10.83 1.09
CA GLN A 374 -14.81 -11.93 1.56
C GLN A 374 -15.60 -12.57 0.41
N LEU A 375 -16.19 -11.75 -0.48
CA LEU A 375 -16.94 -12.24 -1.64
C LEU A 375 -16.03 -12.94 -2.67
N ILE A 376 -14.79 -12.44 -2.90
CA ILE A 376 -13.81 -13.11 -3.76
C ILE A 376 -13.45 -14.50 -3.20
N VAL A 377 -13.18 -14.62 -1.92
CA VAL A 377 -12.88 -15.89 -1.26
C VAL A 377 -14.13 -16.79 -1.24
N GLY A 378 -15.30 -16.22 -0.93
CA GLY A 378 -16.58 -16.94 -0.93
C GLY A 378 -16.88 -17.57 -2.28
N ARG A 379 -16.70 -16.82 -3.39
CA ARG A 379 -16.84 -17.34 -4.75
C ARG A 379 -15.90 -18.51 -5.02
N GLU A 380 -14.64 -18.40 -4.60
CA GLU A 380 -13.64 -19.46 -4.82
C GLU A 380 -14.05 -20.78 -4.16
N ILE A 381 -14.50 -20.73 -2.90
CA ILE A 381 -14.83 -21.95 -2.13
C ILE A 381 -16.20 -22.51 -2.46
N THR A 382 -17.15 -21.70 -2.96
CA THR A 382 -18.52 -22.14 -3.27
C THR A 382 -18.77 -22.39 -4.76
N GLY A 383 -17.93 -21.83 -5.63
CA GLY A 383 -18.14 -21.83 -7.06
C GLY A 383 -19.25 -20.87 -7.55
N VAL A 384 -19.86 -20.09 -6.64
CA VAL A 384 -21.01 -19.21 -6.94
C VAL A 384 -20.62 -17.75 -6.75
N ALA A 385 -20.82 -16.92 -7.80
CA ALA A 385 -20.65 -15.48 -7.71
C ALA A 385 -21.82 -14.85 -6.95
N ALA A 386 -21.52 -13.89 -6.06
CA ALA A 386 -22.54 -13.14 -5.32
C ALA A 386 -23.04 -11.90 -6.09
N PHE A 387 -22.39 -11.55 -7.20
CA PHE A 387 -22.71 -10.42 -8.08
C PHE A 387 -22.19 -10.67 -9.49
#